data_1d4ffeb947818bc12462802452ed7a9c
#
_entry.id   1d4ffeb947818bc12462802452ed7a9c
#
_cell.length_a   1.000
_cell.length_b   1.000
_cell.length_c   1.000
_cell.angle_alpha   90.00
_cell.angle_beta   90.00
_cell.angle_gamma   90.00
#
_symmetry.space_group_name_H-M   'P 1'
#
loop_
_entity.id
_entity.type
_entity.pdbx_description
1 polymer ?
#
loop_
_entity_poly.entity_id
_entity_poly.type
_entity_poly.pdbx_seq_one_letter_code
_entity_poly.pdbx_strand_id
1 'polypeptide(L)'
;MDRTQMLTGLAARSRVFLSATALALCVAFQPAQAQDADAAHYGGTMKLLGVSSEGTLDPHINYTARYWQLYLYTHDGLMTFKKVAGPQSAEVVPDLAEDMPTLSSDGRSYTFKLRKGIKFSNGKDLTVDDVVASFQRIFKVRSPTSGSFYSGIVGADKCLAAAETCTLEGGVVGDAANNTVTINLVAPDAEFLYKLAVPHAAIMPADTVAKDAGNAPIPGTGAYMFESYDPNASLIMVRNPNFKEWSKEAQPKGYPDRIEYTFGGTEEAAVNAILNGQADWMYEPVPTDRLAELSVSNPDLLRVSPLNAWWYAPMNTNLAPFNDVRVRQALNYAVDRDALVSLFGGPALASPVCTILPPDMPGHDPHCDYTANPGTDWSAPDMDKAHALVEESGTKGQKVTVVSDDTATSRAVGTYLQTVLSDLGYDATVQSISGDIQFTYIQNTNNKVQISVTQWYQDYPAPSNFLNVLFGCDSFTPGSDSSVNMSGICDKSLDDRMKAAMALAATDPEAANKEWGKIDHDMMALAPAVPLFTPKDVDLNSKRLGNYQFSSQFHWLVGNSWVQ
;
A
#
# COMPACT_ATOMS: atom_id res chain seq x y z
N MET A 1 71.92 21.09 -12.58
CA MET A 1 72.55 22.40 -12.63
C MET A 1 71.79 23.26 -11.62
N ASP A 2 72.20 23.26 -10.37
CA ASP A 2 73.31 24.00 -9.72
C ASP A 2 72.94 25.50 -9.63
N ARG A 3 72.85 26.04 -8.53
CA ARG A 3 73.57 26.53 -7.37
C ARG A 3 72.83 27.72 -6.76
N THR A 4 72.54 27.78 -5.50
CA THR A 4 73.34 28.04 -4.30
C THR A 4 73.59 29.53 -3.99
N GLN A 5 73.30 29.84 -2.74
CA GLN A 5 73.99 30.71 -1.76
C GLN A 5 73.48 32.15 -1.59
N MET A 6 73.16 32.47 -0.40
CA MET A 6 73.89 32.87 0.87
C MET A 6 74.10 34.38 0.94
N LEU A 7 73.71 35.03 2.02
CA LEU A 7 74.50 35.48 3.16
C LEU A 7 73.83 36.66 3.91
N THR A 8 73.52 36.46 5.16
CA THR A 8 74.03 37.14 6.38
C THR A 8 74.04 38.65 6.48
N GLY A 9 73.56 39.19 7.57
CA GLY A 9 73.82 40.52 8.09
C GLY A 9 73.22 40.80 9.47
N LEU A 10 74.07 40.77 10.46
CA LEU A 10 73.87 41.01 11.92
C LEU A 10 73.51 42.47 12.28
N ALA A 11 72.95 42.57 13.47
CA ALA A 11 73.19 43.49 14.61
C ALA A 11 72.05 44.51 14.88
N ALA A 12 71.52 44.47 16.02
CA ALA A 12 71.80 44.84 17.36
C ALA A 12 70.79 45.89 17.96
N ARG A 13 70.21 45.46 19.02
CA ARG A 13 69.84 46.21 20.27
C ARG A 13 68.98 47.51 20.18
N SER A 14 67.79 47.41 20.78
CA SER A 14 67.44 48.29 21.92
C SER A 14 66.18 47.81 22.65
N ARG A 15 66.28 47.59 23.93
CA ARG A 15 65.18 47.24 24.87
C ARG A 15 64.42 48.54 25.19
N VAL A 16 63.12 48.50 24.97
CA VAL A 16 62.18 49.42 25.67
C VAL A 16 61.09 48.55 26.30
N PHE A 17 61.03 48.62 27.62
CA PHE A 17 59.93 48.06 28.42
C PHE A 17 58.69 48.94 28.22
N LEU A 18 57.63 48.41 27.71
CA LEU A 18 56.29 48.98 27.90
C LEU A 18 55.35 47.92 28.44
N SER A 19 54.89 48.14 29.67
CA SER A 19 53.85 47.35 30.32
C SER A 19 52.52 47.61 29.61
N ALA A 20 51.98 46.57 28.95
CA ALA A 20 50.62 46.63 28.40
C ALA A 20 49.75 45.66 29.21
N THR A 21 48.79 46.19 29.92
CA THR A 21 47.74 45.53 30.66
C THR A 21 46.85 44.79 29.65
N ALA A 22 46.89 43.45 29.64
CA ALA A 22 46.03 42.63 28.82
C ALA A 22 44.65 42.57 29.45
N LEU A 23 43.67 43.30 28.87
CA LEU A 23 42.25 43.08 29.09
C LEU A 23 41.86 41.79 28.33
N ALA A 24 41.65 40.70 29.05
CA ALA A 24 41.09 39.48 28.52
C ALA A 24 39.57 39.71 28.23
N LEU A 25 39.20 39.95 26.98
CA LEU A 25 37.82 39.81 26.54
C LEU A 25 37.50 38.32 26.47
N CYS A 26 36.79 37.81 27.48
CA CYS A 26 36.09 36.56 27.37
C CYS A 26 34.92 36.74 26.38
N VAL A 27 35.16 36.45 25.09
CA VAL A 27 34.09 36.22 24.12
C VAL A 27 33.49 34.86 24.49
N ALA A 28 32.34 34.89 25.16
CA ALA A 28 31.51 33.72 25.37
C ALA A 28 31.07 33.24 23.95
N PHE A 29 31.72 32.21 23.46
CA PHE A 29 31.16 31.43 22.37
C PHE A 29 29.87 30.77 22.89
N GLN A 30 28.72 31.40 22.62
CA GLN A 30 27.46 30.69 22.66
C GLN A 30 27.53 29.69 21.51
N PRO A 31 27.29 28.38 21.74
CA PRO A 31 27.10 27.46 20.65
C PRO A 31 25.93 27.99 19.85
N ALA A 32 26.16 28.34 18.59
CA ALA A 32 25.08 28.56 17.64
C ALA A 32 24.27 27.26 17.66
N GLN A 33 23.09 27.30 18.25
CA GLN A 33 22.09 26.25 18.02
C GLN A 33 21.94 26.21 16.50
N ALA A 34 22.28 25.06 15.90
CA ALA A 34 21.92 24.80 14.53
C ALA A 34 20.41 25.01 14.45
N GLN A 35 19.98 26.13 13.87
CA GLN A 35 18.58 26.32 13.55
C GLN A 35 18.21 25.14 12.68
N ASP A 36 17.19 24.39 13.11
CA ASP A 36 16.63 23.30 12.33
C ASP A 36 16.28 23.90 10.95
N ALA A 37 17.02 23.49 9.92
CA ALA A 37 16.82 24.04 8.58
C ALA A 37 15.38 23.84 8.08
N ASP A 38 14.69 22.85 8.70
CA ASP A 38 13.30 22.51 8.44
C ASP A 38 12.30 23.40 9.18
N ALA A 39 12.74 24.19 10.18
CA ALA A 39 11.84 24.97 11.05
C ALA A 39 10.93 25.95 10.28
N ALA A 40 11.39 26.44 9.12
CA ALA A 40 10.63 27.34 8.26
C ALA A 40 9.46 26.66 7.51
N HIS A 41 9.42 25.33 7.48
CA HIS A 41 8.45 24.56 6.69
C HIS A 41 7.31 23.98 7.55
N TYR A 42 7.40 24.09 8.89
CA TYR A 42 6.33 23.63 9.77
C TYR A 42 5.15 24.59 9.79
N GLY A 43 3.95 23.99 9.78
CA GLY A 43 2.70 24.73 9.88
C GLY A 43 1.85 24.68 8.61
N GLY A 44 0.77 25.45 8.64
CA GLY A 44 -0.14 25.58 7.52
C GLY A 44 -1.16 24.45 7.39
N THR A 45 -2.06 24.63 6.43
CA THR A 45 -3.11 23.64 6.09
C THR A 45 -2.84 23.09 4.71
N MET A 46 -2.66 21.76 4.63
CA MET A 46 -2.59 21.00 3.38
C MET A 46 -3.99 20.59 2.95
N LYS A 47 -4.32 20.79 1.70
CA LYS A 47 -5.65 20.55 1.14
C LYS A 47 -5.60 19.47 0.07
N LEU A 48 -6.24 18.34 0.36
CA LEU A 48 -6.36 17.18 -0.51
C LEU A 48 -7.76 17.10 -1.10
N LEU A 49 -7.87 16.55 -2.30
CA LEU A 49 -9.15 16.32 -2.97
C LEU A 49 -9.31 14.86 -3.34
N GLY A 50 -10.54 14.37 -3.27
CA GLY A 50 -10.96 13.05 -3.74
C GLY A 50 -12.38 13.09 -4.28
N VAL A 51 -12.67 12.21 -5.24
CA VAL A 51 -14.03 12.05 -5.77
C VAL A 51 -14.92 11.38 -4.73
N SER A 52 -14.38 10.42 -3.98
CA SER A 52 -15.09 9.63 -2.99
C SER A 52 -14.26 9.42 -1.71
N SER A 53 -14.90 8.95 -0.64
CA SER A 53 -14.28 8.77 0.67
C SER A 53 -13.70 7.36 0.92
N GLU A 54 -14.18 6.32 0.23
CA GLU A 54 -13.76 4.92 0.36
C GLU A 54 -13.99 4.26 1.75
N GLY A 55 -15.06 4.61 2.45
CA GLY A 55 -15.59 3.79 3.53
C GLY A 55 -15.18 4.16 4.95
N THR A 56 -14.94 3.15 5.80
CA THR A 56 -14.73 3.29 7.25
C THR A 56 -13.39 3.91 7.62
N LEU A 57 -13.32 4.59 8.78
CA LEU A 57 -12.05 5.04 9.41
C LEU A 57 -11.36 3.96 10.26
N ASP A 58 -11.84 2.74 10.26
CA ASP A 58 -11.26 1.66 11.06
C ASP A 58 -9.99 1.09 10.38
N PRO A 59 -8.77 1.28 10.94
CA PRO A 59 -7.56 0.82 10.29
C PRO A 59 -7.41 -0.71 10.25
N HIS A 60 -8.18 -1.48 11.02
CA HIS A 60 -8.21 -2.94 10.90
C HIS A 60 -9.18 -3.43 9.82
N ILE A 61 -9.99 -2.56 9.23
CA ILE A 61 -11.03 -2.92 8.24
C ILE A 61 -10.80 -2.24 6.91
N ASN A 62 -10.51 -0.92 6.89
CA ASN A 62 -10.30 -0.22 5.64
C ASN A 62 -8.99 -0.66 4.97
N TYR A 63 -9.12 -1.33 3.82
CA TYR A 63 -8.00 -1.90 3.08
C TYR A 63 -7.83 -1.17 1.72
N THR A 64 -7.71 0.16 1.79
CA THR A 64 -7.49 1.00 0.61
C THR A 64 -6.18 1.78 0.73
N ALA A 65 -5.45 1.92 -0.37
CA ALA A 65 -4.19 2.66 -0.41
C ALA A 65 -4.35 4.12 0.05
N ARG A 66 -5.49 4.76 -0.28
CA ARG A 66 -5.84 6.13 0.14
C ARG A 66 -5.80 6.30 1.65
N TYR A 67 -6.47 5.42 2.39
CA TYR A 67 -6.54 5.53 3.85
C TYR A 67 -5.25 5.06 4.51
N TRP A 68 -4.54 4.10 3.92
CA TRP A 68 -3.23 3.68 4.42
C TRP A 68 -2.24 4.85 4.46
N GLN A 69 -2.20 5.71 3.44
CA GLN A 69 -1.39 6.94 3.44
C GLN A 69 -1.67 7.85 4.66
N LEU A 70 -2.92 7.88 5.15
CA LEU A 70 -3.32 8.67 6.31
C LEU A 70 -3.02 7.94 7.62
N TYR A 71 -3.25 6.62 7.66
CA TYR A 71 -2.95 5.81 8.86
C TYR A 71 -1.47 5.81 9.22
N LEU A 72 -0.56 5.91 8.24
CA LEU A 72 0.88 6.04 8.47
C LEU A 72 1.27 7.16 9.44
N TYR A 73 0.44 8.17 9.57
CA TYR A 73 0.70 9.35 10.41
C TYR A 73 -0.25 9.46 11.60
N THR A 74 -1.24 8.57 11.68
CA THR A 74 -2.23 8.58 12.78
C THR A 74 -2.10 7.36 13.69
N HIS A 75 -1.68 6.21 13.15
CA HIS A 75 -1.62 4.93 13.86
C HIS A 75 -0.28 4.25 13.60
N ASP A 76 0.25 3.57 14.59
CA ASP A 76 1.52 2.86 14.50
C ASP A 76 1.36 1.38 14.84
N GLY A 77 2.22 0.54 14.26
CA GLY A 77 2.39 -0.87 14.55
C GLY A 77 3.63 -1.14 15.41
N LEU A 78 3.93 -2.40 15.69
CA LEU A 78 5.20 -2.78 16.31
C LEU A 78 6.38 -2.43 15.40
N MET A 79 6.21 -2.63 14.11
CA MET A 79 7.14 -2.36 13.03
C MET A 79 6.47 -1.44 12.01
N THR A 80 7.27 -0.77 11.18
CA THR A 80 6.79 -0.01 10.01
C THR A 80 7.83 -0.07 8.89
N PHE A 81 7.43 0.26 7.67
CA PHE A 81 8.40 0.58 6.62
C PHE A 81 8.93 2.01 6.82
N LYS A 82 10.20 2.25 6.43
CA LYS A 82 10.78 3.59 6.49
C LYS A 82 9.92 4.60 5.72
N LYS A 83 9.57 5.70 6.36
CA LYS A 83 8.86 6.83 5.73
C LYS A 83 9.85 7.77 5.04
N VAL A 84 10.53 7.25 4.02
CA VAL A 84 11.52 7.95 3.19
C VAL A 84 11.24 7.72 1.71
N ALA A 85 11.80 8.56 0.84
CA ALA A 85 11.65 8.37 -0.60
C ALA A 85 12.55 7.25 -1.15
N GLY A 86 12.12 6.64 -2.25
CA GLY A 86 12.91 5.70 -3.05
C GLY A 86 13.05 4.31 -2.45
N PRO A 87 14.05 3.51 -2.89
CA PRO A 87 14.15 2.08 -2.57
C PRO A 87 14.28 1.77 -1.07
N GLN A 88 14.84 2.68 -0.27
CA GLN A 88 14.94 2.49 1.17
C GLN A 88 13.58 2.46 1.87
N SER A 89 12.52 2.95 1.23
CA SER A 89 11.17 2.85 1.78
C SER A 89 10.66 1.40 1.89
N ALA A 90 11.33 0.43 1.28
CA ALA A 90 11.03 -1.00 1.42
C ALA A 90 11.67 -1.64 2.67
N GLU A 91 12.52 -0.90 3.40
CA GLU A 91 13.16 -1.42 4.61
C GLU A 91 12.21 -1.34 5.81
N VAL A 92 12.06 -2.45 6.54
CA VAL A 92 11.29 -2.51 7.78
C VAL A 92 12.16 -2.06 8.96
N VAL A 93 11.61 -1.19 9.79
CA VAL A 93 12.25 -0.63 10.98
C VAL A 93 11.35 -0.76 12.22
N PRO A 94 11.91 -0.76 13.43
CA PRO A 94 11.15 -0.70 14.66
C PRO A 94 10.34 0.60 14.75
N ASP A 95 9.06 0.47 15.14
CA ASP A 95 8.17 1.62 15.36
C ASP A 95 7.79 1.73 16.84
N LEU A 96 6.67 1.13 17.28
CA LEU A 96 6.35 1.04 18.72
C LEU A 96 7.29 0.07 19.45
N ALA A 97 7.95 -0.86 18.74
CA ALA A 97 9.05 -1.62 19.29
C ALA A 97 10.31 -0.74 19.47
N GLU A 98 11.08 -0.99 20.54
CA GLU A 98 12.33 -0.25 20.84
C GLU A 98 13.44 -0.59 19.84
N ASP A 99 13.51 -1.88 19.44
CA ASP A 99 14.49 -2.45 18.52
C ASP A 99 13.83 -3.52 17.63
N MET A 100 14.60 -4.07 16.68
CA MET A 100 14.20 -5.28 15.93
C MET A 100 13.89 -6.42 16.91
N PRO A 101 12.90 -7.28 16.63
CA PRO A 101 12.53 -8.35 17.55
C PRO A 101 13.65 -9.38 17.71
N THR A 102 13.71 -9.99 18.88
CA THR A 102 14.52 -11.20 19.06
C THR A 102 13.76 -12.38 18.46
N LEU A 103 14.38 -13.04 17.47
CA LEU A 103 13.86 -14.24 16.82
C LEU A 103 14.38 -15.50 17.51
N SER A 104 13.49 -16.45 17.79
CA SER A 104 13.87 -17.78 18.30
C SER A 104 14.70 -18.55 17.26
N SER A 105 15.50 -19.51 17.72
CA SER A 105 16.39 -20.30 16.84
C SER A 105 15.65 -21.16 15.82
N ASP A 106 14.37 -21.44 16.03
CA ASP A 106 13.51 -22.17 15.10
C ASP A 106 12.71 -21.23 14.17
N GLY A 107 12.96 -19.92 14.25
CA GLY A 107 12.34 -18.92 13.37
C GLY A 107 10.85 -18.68 13.60
N ARG A 108 10.27 -19.13 14.70
CA ARG A 108 8.81 -19.10 14.92
C ARG A 108 8.34 -18.13 16.00
N SER A 109 9.22 -17.61 16.85
CA SER A 109 8.83 -16.70 17.92
C SER A 109 9.54 -15.37 17.81
N TYR A 110 8.79 -14.30 17.70
CA TYR A 110 9.27 -12.91 17.60
C TYR A 110 8.97 -12.21 18.92
N THR A 111 9.99 -11.81 19.68
CA THR A 111 9.84 -11.08 20.94
C THR A 111 10.20 -9.61 20.74
N PHE A 112 9.24 -8.73 20.93
CA PHE A 112 9.33 -7.28 20.81
C PHE A 112 9.39 -6.64 22.20
N LYS A 113 10.29 -5.68 22.40
CA LYS A 113 10.29 -4.81 23.56
C LYS A 113 9.63 -3.48 23.19
N LEU A 114 8.61 -3.06 23.95
CA LEU A 114 7.89 -1.82 23.65
C LEU A 114 8.66 -0.59 24.12
N ARG A 115 8.56 0.50 23.33
CA ARG A 115 9.02 1.83 23.74
C ARG A 115 8.23 2.31 24.97
N LYS A 116 8.88 3.04 25.86
CA LYS A 116 8.25 3.61 27.03
C LYS A 116 7.80 5.05 26.78
N GLY A 117 6.70 5.43 27.42
CA GLY A 117 6.22 6.82 27.43
C GLY A 117 5.51 7.26 26.16
N ILE A 118 5.15 6.32 25.28
CA ILE A 118 4.26 6.56 24.15
C ILE A 118 2.83 6.65 24.65
N LYS A 119 2.07 7.61 24.08
CA LYS A 119 0.66 7.83 24.41
C LYS A 119 -0.20 7.81 23.16
N PHE A 120 -1.39 7.29 23.31
CA PHE A 120 -2.46 7.49 22.34
C PHE A 120 -2.93 8.95 22.30
N SER A 121 -3.60 9.34 21.24
CA SER A 121 -4.12 10.71 21.05
C SER A 121 -5.16 11.11 22.12
N ASN A 122 -5.78 10.15 22.81
CA ASN A 122 -6.66 10.39 23.96
C ASN A 122 -5.91 10.52 25.30
N GLY A 123 -4.57 10.47 25.31
CA GLY A 123 -3.72 10.64 26.49
C GLY A 123 -3.44 9.37 27.30
N LYS A 124 -4.06 8.21 26.97
CA LYS A 124 -3.74 6.93 27.61
C LYS A 124 -2.32 6.48 27.23
N ASP A 125 -1.63 5.84 28.17
CA ASP A 125 -0.31 5.25 27.89
C ASP A 125 -0.46 3.95 27.09
N LEU A 126 0.47 3.71 26.15
CA LEU A 126 0.60 2.44 25.43
C LEU A 126 1.11 1.35 26.39
N THR A 127 0.48 0.19 26.36
CA THR A 127 0.81 -0.99 27.17
C THR A 127 0.90 -2.26 26.33
N VAL A 128 1.44 -3.34 26.91
CA VAL A 128 1.47 -4.66 26.25
C VAL A 128 0.06 -5.23 26.01
N ASP A 129 -0.90 -4.87 26.86
CA ASP A 129 -2.29 -5.32 26.74
C ASP A 129 -2.97 -4.71 25.51
N ASP A 130 -2.59 -3.49 25.12
CA ASP A 130 -3.08 -2.84 23.91
C ASP A 130 -2.63 -3.62 22.65
N VAL A 131 -1.39 -4.11 22.64
CA VAL A 131 -0.87 -4.93 21.54
C VAL A 131 -1.62 -6.26 21.44
N VAL A 132 -1.77 -6.98 22.56
CA VAL A 132 -2.50 -8.26 22.60
C VAL A 132 -3.94 -8.08 22.12
N ALA A 133 -4.63 -7.06 22.65
CA ALA A 133 -6.01 -6.75 22.30
C ALA A 133 -6.17 -6.37 20.81
N SER A 134 -5.21 -5.62 20.24
CA SER A 134 -5.22 -5.20 18.83
C SER A 134 -5.12 -6.40 17.90
N PHE A 135 -4.20 -7.34 18.14
CA PHE A 135 -4.12 -8.56 17.33
C PHE A 135 -5.36 -9.44 17.45
N GLN A 136 -5.94 -9.58 18.64
CA GLN A 136 -7.23 -10.29 18.81
C GLN A 136 -8.35 -9.58 18.04
N ARG A 137 -8.35 -8.23 18.05
CA ARG A 137 -9.37 -7.44 17.36
C ARG A 137 -9.33 -7.63 15.85
N ILE A 138 -8.14 -7.77 15.22
CA ILE A 138 -8.02 -8.06 13.79
C ILE A 138 -8.92 -9.25 13.38
N PHE A 139 -8.93 -10.31 14.17
CA PHE A 139 -9.80 -11.46 13.90
C PHE A 139 -11.26 -11.20 14.28
N LYS A 140 -11.51 -10.55 15.43
CA LYS A 140 -12.88 -10.28 15.91
C LYS A 140 -13.68 -9.40 14.97
N VAL A 141 -13.04 -8.43 14.30
CA VAL A 141 -13.69 -7.57 13.29
C VAL A 141 -13.68 -8.20 11.89
N ARG A 142 -13.10 -9.41 11.74
CA ARG A 142 -12.93 -10.10 10.46
C ARG A 142 -12.19 -9.22 9.44
N SER A 143 -11.04 -8.67 9.86
CA SER A 143 -10.17 -7.89 8.98
C SER A 143 -9.91 -8.61 7.65
N PRO A 144 -9.85 -7.91 6.52
CA PRO A 144 -9.47 -8.49 5.23
C PRO A 144 -8.13 -9.23 5.25
N THR A 145 -7.23 -8.84 6.17
CA THR A 145 -5.88 -9.42 6.32
C THR A 145 -5.80 -10.54 7.34
N SER A 146 -6.87 -10.82 8.10
CA SER A 146 -6.84 -11.84 9.16
C SER A 146 -6.44 -13.22 8.65
N GLY A 147 -6.93 -13.63 7.48
CA GLY A 147 -6.58 -14.89 6.83
C GLY A 147 -5.25 -14.84 6.09
N SER A 148 -5.06 -13.85 5.22
CA SER A 148 -3.91 -13.77 4.31
C SER A 148 -2.60 -13.39 5.01
N PHE A 149 -2.63 -12.53 6.05
CA PHE A 149 -1.43 -12.04 6.73
C PHE A 149 -1.16 -12.76 8.05
N TYR A 150 -2.20 -13.07 8.82
CA TYR A 150 -2.06 -13.44 10.23
C TYR A 150 -2.52 -14.87 10.56
N SER A 151 -2.95 -15.66 9.57
CA SER A 151 -3.33 -17.08 9.78
C SER A 151 -2.19 -17.94 10.33
N GLY A 152 -0.92 -17.53 10.11
CA GLY A 152 0.26 -18.19 10.66
C GLY A 152 0.46 -18.01 12.17
N ILE A 153 -0.26 -17.12 12.86
CA ILE A 153 -0.16 -16.94 14.31
C ILE A 153 -0.79 -18.14 15.02
N VAL A 154 -0.16 -18.66 16.07
CA VAL A 154 -0.69 -19.76 16.88
C VAL A 154 -2.10 -19.39 17.41
N GLY A 155 -3.08 -20.27 17.19
CA GLY A 155 -4.47 -20.05 17.58
C GLY A 155 -5.30 -19.24 16.57
N ALA A 156 -4.71 -18.76 15.48
CA ALA A 156 -5.42 -18.03 14.43
C ALA A 156 -6.50 -18.90 13.75
N ASP A 157 -6.26 -20.19 13.59
CA ASP A 157 -7.22 -21.16 13.06
C ASP A 157 -8.55 -21.15 13.83
N LYS A 158 -8.47 -21.12 15.16
CA LYS A 158 -9.65 -21.04 16.04
C LYS A 158 -10.35 -19.69 15.91
N CYS A 159 -9.57 -18.62 15.79
CA CYS A 159 -10.08 -17.25 15.62
C CYS A 159 -10.78 -17.08 14.26
N LEU A 160 -10.25 -17.62 13.19
CA LEU A 160 -10.89 -17.62 11.87
C LEU A 160 -12.21 -18.41 11.86
N ALA A 161 -12.24 -19.53 12.58
CA ALA A 161 -13.45 -20.36 12.72
C ALA A 161 -14.53 -19.70 13.60
N ALA A 162 -14.14 -18.97 14.67
CA ALA A 162 -15.05 -18.38 15.65
C ALA A 162 -14.52 -17.01 16.14
N ALA A 163 -14.65 -16.00 15.27
CA ALA A 163 -14.07 -14.66 15.46
C ALA A 163 -14.46 -14.01 16.80
N GLU A 164 -15.71 -14.15 17.22
CA GLU A 164 -16.25 -13.52 18.45
C GLU A 164 -15.55 -14.01 19.74
N THR A 165 -15.03 -15.23 19.72
CA THR A 165 -14.35 -15.85 20.88
C THR A 165 -12.82 -15.86 20.72
N CYS A 166 -12.28 -15.12 19.75
CA CYS A 166 -10.86 -15.07 19.47
C CYS A 166 -10.05 -14.57 20.68
N THR A 167 -9.08 -15.37 21.12
CA THR A 167 -8.14 -15.02 22.18
C THR A 167 -6.67 -15.06 21.74
N LEU A 168 -6.36 -15.70 20.60
CA LEU A 168 -5.00 -15.99 20.13
C LEU A 168 -4.13 -16.61 21.24
N GLU A 169 -4.71 -17.54 22.03
CA GLU A 169 -4.03 -18.16 23.17
C GLU A 169 -2.72 -18.84 22.75
N GLY A 170 -1.62 -18.42 23.38
CA GLY A 170 -0.28 -18.89 23.04
C GLY A 170 0.31 -18.24 21.77
N GLY A 171 -0.49 -17.53 20.96
CA GLY A 171 -0.06 -16.86 19.73
C GLY A 171 0.49 -15.46 19.98
N VAL A 172 -0.23 -14.63 20.76
CA VAL A 172 0.22 -13.30 21.13
C VAL A 172 0.25 -13.20 22.65
N VAL A 173 1.45 -13.09 23.22
CA VAL A 173 1.68 -13.18 24.65
C VAL A 173 2.35 -11.91 25.16
N GLY A 174 1.66 -11.15 26.01
CA GLY A 174 2.19 -9.96 26.69
C GLY A 174 2.89 -10.30 28.00
N ASP A 175 4.01 -9.64 28.29
CA ASP A 175 4.70 -9.65 29.58
C ASP A 175 4.85 -8.21 30.08
N ALA A 176 3.93 -7.77 30.91
CA ALA A 176 3.91 -6.43 31.47
C ALA A 176 5.12 -6.13 32.37
N ALA A 177 5.67 -7.16 33.04
CA ALA A 177 6.82 -6.97 33.94
C ALA A 177 8.10 -6.59 33.17
N ASN A 178 8.30 -7.18 31.99
CA ASN A 178 9.42 -6.95 31.12
C ASN A 178 9.12 -5.94 29.99
N ASN A 179 7.86 -5.51 29.86
CA ASN A 179 7.36 -4.63 28.79
C ASN A 179 7.62 -5.24 27.41
N THR A 180 7.36 -6.54 27.24
CA THR A 180 7.57 -7.29 26.00
C THR A 180 6.30 -7.96 25.50
N VAL A 181 6.23 -8.14 24.19
CA VAL A 181 5.21 -8.95 23.52
C VAL A 181 5.90 -10.00 22.67
N THR A 182 5.48 -11.26 22.80
CA THR A 182 5.96 -12.35 21.96
C THR A 182 4.84 -12.82 21.04
N ILE A 183 5.12 -12.84 19.73
CA ILE A 183 4.23 -13.41 18.72
C ILE A 183 4.80 -14.74 18.26
N ASN A 184 4.01 -15.81 18.42
CA ASN A 184 4.37 -17.17 18.07
C ASN A 184 3.67 -17.62 16.79
N LEU A 185 4.41 -18.16 15.84
CA LEU A 185 3.92 -18.68 14.58
C LEU A 185 3.90 -20.22 14.57
N VAL A 186 3.00 -20.81 13.81
CA VAL A 186 2.92 -22.26 13.58
C VAL A 186 4.07 -22.77 12.71
N ALA A 187 4.63 -21.92 11.84
CA ALA A 187 5.78 -22.18 10.98
C ALA A 187 6.60 -20.89 10.80
N PRO A 188 7.89 -20.98 10.43
CA PRO A 188 8.67 -19.79 10.06
C PRO A 188 8.02 -19.03 8.90
N ASP A 189 8.02 -17.71 8.98
CA ASP A 189 7.51 -16.81 7.94
C ASP A 189 8.52 -15.67 7.74
N ALA A 190 9.27 -15.69 6.63
CA ALA A 190 10.27 -14.67 6.30
C ALA A 190 9.65 -13.29 6.05
N GLU A 191 8.36 -13.23 5.71
CA GLU A 191 7.63 -12.02 5.37
C GLU A 191 6.86 -11.46 6.57
N PHE A 192 6.90 -12.12 7.74
CA PHE A 192 6.08 -11.74 8.88
C PHE A 192 6.31 -10.30 9.34
N LEU A 193 7.56 -9.82 9.29
CA LEU A 193 7.86 -8.43 9.63
C LEU A 193 7.27 -7.43 8.64
N TYR A 194 7.15 -7.78 7.36
CA TYR A 194 6.44 -6.97 6.38
C TYR A 194 4.96 -6.84 6.75
N LYS A 195 4.33 -7.98 7.11
CA LYS A 195 2.91 -8.03 7.53
C LYS A 195 2.64 -7.26 8.83
N LEU A 196 3.65 -7.11 9.69
CA LEU A 196 3.59 -6.24 10.88
C LEU A 196 3.86 -4.77 10.60
N ALA A 197 4.43 -4.44 9.45
CA ALA A 197 4.80 -3.07 9.08
C ALA A 197 3.68 -2.33 8.31
N VAL A 198 2.60 -3.01 7.97
CA VAL A 198 1.45 -2.40 7.28
C VAL A 198 0.42 -1.83 8.27
N PRO A 199 -0.36 -0.81 7.88
CA PRO A 199 -1.33 -0.17 8.76
C PRO A 199 -2.39 -1.08 9.39
N HIS A 200 -2.69 -2.24 8.80
CA HIS A 200 -3.59 -3.25 9.41
C HIS A 200 -3.04 -3.90 10.69
N ALA A 201 -1.74 -3.76 10.97
CA ALA A 201 -1.14 -4.15 12.25
C ALA A 201 -1.14 -3.02 13.30
N ALA A 202 -1.91 -1.96 13.08
CA ALA A 202 -2.00 -0.81 13.98
C ALA A 202 -2.39 -1.21 15.41
N ILE A 203 -1.71 -0.61 16.38
CA ILE A 203 -2.02 -0.83 17.80
C ILE A 203 -2.99 0.23 18.28
N MET A 204 -4.08 -0.22 18.90
CA MET A 204 -5.18 0.58 19.40
C MET A 204 -5.34 0.39 20.92
N PRO A 205 -6.01 1.31 21.63
CA PRO A 205 -6.36 1.08 23.02
C PRO A 205 -7.10 -0.25 23.24
N ALA A 206 -6.76 -1.00 24.26
CA ALA A 206 -7.32 -2.33 24.54
C ALA A 206 -8.85 -2.32 24.74
N ASP A 207 -9.42 -1.16 25.10
CA ASP A 207 -10.85 -0.96 25.24
C ASP A 207 -11.57 -0.57 23.92
N THR A 208 -10.85 -0.58 22.78
CA THR A 208 -11.46 -0.36 21.46
C THR A 208 -12.44 -1.49 21.15
N VAL A 209 -13.67 -1.10 20.78
CA VAL A 209 -14.74 -2.08 20.51
C VAL A 209 -14.37 -3.04 19.37
N ALA A 210 -14.76 -4.30 19.53
CA ALA A 210 -14.52 -5.35 18.54
C ALA A 210 -15.62 -5.36 17.46
N LYS A 211 -15.82 -4.22 16.82
CA LYS A 211 -16.71 -4.02 15.66
C LYS A 211 -16.16 -2.87 14.82
N ASP A 212 -16.64 -2.74 13.58
CA ASP A 212 -16.33 -1.60 12.74
C ASP A 212 -16.65 -0.26 13.46
N ALA A 213 -15.65 0.61 13.50
CA ALA A 213 -15.81 1.95 14.05
C ALA A 213 -16.60 2.89 13.13
N GLY A 214 -16.75 2.54 11.85
CA GLY A 214 -17.41 3.38 10.85
C GLY A 214 -16.72 4.74 10.74
N ASN A 215 -17.49 5.80 10.96
CA ASN A 215 -16.99 7.17 10.87
C ASN A 215 -16.35 7.70 12.18
N ALA A 216 -16.32 6.89 13.24
CA ALA A 216 -15.78 7.33 14.52
C ALA A 216 -14.25 7.19 14.56
N PRO A 217 -13.49 8.28 14.83
CA PRO A 217 -12.05 8.19 14.96
C PRO A 217 -11.61 7.27 16.11
N ILE A 218 -10.69 6.35 15.82
CA ILE A 218 -10.03 5.54 16.85
C ILE A 218 -8.74 6.26 17.29
N PRO A 219 -8.45 6.35 18.59
CA PRO A 219 -7.20 6.95 19.07
C PRO A 219 -5.98 6.14 18.61
N GLY A 220 -5.05 6.78 17.91
CA GLY A 220 -3.76 6.21 17.52
C GLY A 220 -2.60 6.92 18.22
N THR A 221 -1.39 6.47 17.95
CA THR A 221 -0.14 6.97 18.58
C THR A 221 0.64 7.94 17.68
N GLY A 222 0.24 8.09 16.42
CA GLY A 222 0.94 8.84 15.39
C GLY A 222 1.02 10.35 15.60
N ALA A 223 1.75 11.03 14.73
CA ALA A 223 1.98 12.48 14.78
C ALA A 223 0.69 13.31 14.57
N TYR A 224 -0.28 12.72 13.89
CA TYR A 224 -1.60 13.29 13.68
C TYR A 224 -2.68 12.41 14.30
N MET A 225 -3.88 13.00 14.44
CA MET A 225 -5.10 12.30 14.79
C MET A 225 -6.24 12.77 13.92
N PHE A 226 -7.23 11.93 13.68
CA PHE A 226 -8.46 12.33 13.02
C PHE A 226 -9.29 13.22 13.96
N GLU A 227 -9.60 14.43 13.50
CA GLU A 227 -10.48 15.37 14.22
C GLU A 227 -11.94 15.11 13.89
N SER A 228 -12.24 14.89 12.59
CA SER A 228 -13.59 14.62 12.11
C SER A 228 -13.58 13.88 10.78
N TYR A 229 -14.68 13.14 10.53
CA TYR A 229 -14.92 12.47 9.26
C TYR A 229 -16.40 12.46 8.93
N ASP A 230 -16.73 13.02 7.77
CA ASP A 230 -18.00 12.89 7.08
C ASP A 230 -17.70 12.32 5.68
N PRO A 231 -18.10 11.07 5.38
CA PRO A 231 -17.79 10.43 4.10
C PRO A 231 -18.40 11.16 2.89
N ASN A 232 -19.41 12.01 3.10
CA ASN A 232 -20.02 12.80 2.03
C ASN A 232 -19.40 14.20 1.87
N ALA A 233 -18.44 14.57 2.70
CA ALA A 233 -17.88 15.92 2.71
C ALA A 233 -16.37 15.97 2.89
N SER A 234 -15.85 15.49 4.03
CA SER A 234 -14.43 15.70 4.34
C SER A 234 -13.90 14.80 5.47
N LEU A 235 -12.59 14.64 5.46
CA LEU A 235 -11.81 14.07 6.55
C LEU A 235 -10.78 15.09 7.00
N ILE A 236 -10.69 15.33 8.30
CA ILE A 236 -9.80 16.33 8.88
C ILE A 236 -8.81 15.65 9.84
N MET A 237 -7.52 15.88 9.60
CA MET A 237 -6.44 15.48 10.50
C MET A 237 -5.79 16.72 11.11
N VAL A 238 -5.48 16.62 12.41
CA VAL A 238 -4.76 17.64 13.17
C VAL A 238 -3.61 17.01 13.93
N ARG A 239 -2.68 17.84 14.40
CA ARG A 239 -1.57 17.34 15.23
C ARG A 239 -2.06 16.65 16.50
N ASN A 240 -1.46 15.50 16.80
CA ASN A 240 -1.68 14.81 18.07
C ASN A 240 -0.91 15.52 19.19
N PRO A 241 -1.59 16.13 20.18
CA PRO A 241 -0.92 16.88 21.24
C PRO A 241 -0.09 16.00 22.18
N ASN A 242 -0.30 14.68 22.18
CA ASN A 242 0.40 13.72 23.00
C ASN A 242 1.60 13.08 22.29
N PHE A 243 1.78 13.34 20.99
CA PHE A 243 2.86 12.78 20.20
C PHE A 243 4.23 13.34 20.61
N LYS A 244 5.22 12.43 20.63
CA LYS A 244 6.64 12.76 20.73
C LYS A 244 7.40 11.94 19.73
N GLU A 245 8.11 12.59 18.81
CA GLU A 245 8.91 11.92 17.79
C GLU A 245 9.96 11.01 18.44
N TRP A 246 9.89 9.71 18.15
CA TRP A 246 10.87 8.71 18.61
C TRP A 246 11.80 8.23 17.50
N SER A 247 11.40 8.42 16.25
CA SER A 247 12.19 8.07 15.06
C SER A 247 11.76 8.90 13.86
N LYS A 248 12.71 9.56 13.20
CA LYS A 248 12.43 10.31 11.97
C LYS A 248 12.12 9.41 10.77
N GLU A 249 12.58 8.16 10.78
CA GLU A 249 12.35 7.20 9.70
C GLU A 249 11.06 6.41 9.91
N ALA A 250 10.73 6.06 11.15
CA ALA A 250 9.54 5.29 11.47
C ALA A 250 8.30 6.18 11.63
N GLN A 251 8.38 7.24 12.47
CA GLN A 251 7.24 8.12 12.73
C GLN A 251 7.71 9.57 12.85
N PRO A 252 7.92 10.26 11.71
CA PRO A 252 8.27 11.68 11.69
C PRO A 252 7.10 12.54 12.19
N LYS A 253 7.43 13.67 12.80
CA LYS A 253 6.42 14.60 13.31
C LYS A 253 5.55 15.26 12.23
N GLY A 254 5.97 15.16 10.94
CA GLY A 254 5.27 15.79 9.82
C GLY A 254 5.38 17.32 9.80
N TYR A 255 5.07 17.95 8.67
CA TYR A 255 5.18 19.41 8.49
C TYR A 255 3.86 20.17 8.66
N PRO A 256 2.71 19.78 8.05
CA PRO A 256 1.46 20.54 8.18
C PRO A 256 0.92 20.54 9.60
N ASP A 257 0.24 21.61 10.03
CA ASP A 257 -0.54 21.60 11.27
C ASP A 257 -1.89 20.92 11.11
N ARG A 258 -2.41 20.96 9.87
CA ARG A 258 -3.73 20.46 9.53
C ARG A 258 -3.72 19.88 8.11
N ILE A 259 -4.39 18.77 7.91
CA ILE A 259 -4.64 18.16 6.61
C ILE A 259 -6.14 18.07 6.43
N GLU A 260 -6.64 18.70 5.37
CA GLU A 260 -8.05 18.70 5.00
C GLU A 260 -8.24 17.90 3.71
N TYR A 261 -8.99 16.83 3.78
CA TYR A 261 -9.32 16.00 2.63
C TYR A 261 -10.79 16.19 2.30
N THR A 262 -11.10 16.80 1.17
CA THR A 262 -12.47 17.11 0.71
C THR A 262 -12.91 16.10 -0.35
N PHE A 263 -14.13 15.61 -0.25
CA PHE A 263 -14.74 14.63 -1.15
C PHE A 263 -15.89 15.19 -1.97
N GLY A 264 -16.31 14.46 -3.02
CA GLY A 264 -17.52 14.72 -3.79
C GLY A 264 -17.35 15.66 -4.97
N GLY A 265 -16.10 16.00 -5.34
CA GLY A 265 -15.79 16.74 -6.56
C GLY A 265 -15.73 15.85 -7.81
N THR A 266 -15.36 16.43 -8.94
CA THR A 266 -14.96 15.72 -10.15
C THR A 266 -13.46 15.82 -10.33
N GLU A 267 -12.85 14.84 -11.01
CA GLU A 267 -11.42 14.84 -11.36
C GLU A 267 -11.02 16.15 -12.05
N GLU A 268 -11.85 16.63 -13.00
CA GLU A 268 -11.64 17.88 -13.74
C GLU A 268 -11.66 19.13 -12.82
N ALA A 269 -12.59 19.17 -11.85
CA ALA A 269 -12.65 20.26 -10.88
C ALA A 269 -11.42 20.23 -9.95
N ALA A 270 -10.95 19.02 -9.57
CA ALA A 270 -9.76 18.85 -8.74
C ALA A 270 -8.50 19.35 -9.48
N VAL A 271 -8.30 18.97 -10.73
CA VAL A 271 -7.19 19.49 -11.58
C VAL A 271 -7.18 21.01 -11.59
N ASN A 272 -8.35 21.64 -11.86
CA ASN A 272 -8.44 23.10 -11.89
C ASN A 272 -8.16 23.76 -10.53
N ALA A 273 -8.63 23.14 -9.43
CA ALA A 273 -8.36 23.63 -8.07
C ALA A 273 -6.86 23.61 -7.73
N ILE A 274 -6.14 22.55 -8.13
CA ILE A 274 -4.70 22.42 -7.90
C ILE A 274 -3.94 23.45 -8.73
N LEU A 275 -4.26 23.61 -10.02
CA LEU A 275 -3.61 24.58 -10.89
C LEU A 275 -3.77 26.02 -10.39
N ASN A 276 -4.92 26.32 -9.77
CA ASN A 276 -5.24 27.64 -9.19
C ASN A 276 -4.73 27.80 -7.74
N GLY A 277 -4.08 26.78 -7.15
CA GLY A 277 -3.56 26.81 -5.76
C GLY A 277 -4.64 26.78 -4.69
N GLN A 278 -5.85 26.33 -5.03
CA GLN A 278 -6.98 26.15 -4.09
C GLN A 278 -6.89 24.81 -3.33
N ALA A 279 -6.22 23.81 -3.93
CA ALA A 279 -5.87 22.52 -3.33
C ALA A 279 -4.42 22.18 -3.66
N ASP A 280 -3.86 21.18 -2.98
CA ASP A 280 -2.44 20.84 -3.08
C ASP A 280 -2.19 19.52 -3.81
N TRP A 281 -3.14 18.60 -3.78
CA TRP A 281 -3.04 17.26 -4.39
C TRP A 281 -4.43 16.64 -4.56
N MET A 282 -4.56 15.68 -5.46
CA MET A 282 -5.75 14.84 -5.66
C MET A 282 -5.36 13.36 -5.72
N TYR A 283 -6.23 12.50 -5.24
CA TYR A 283 -5.98 11.06 -5.21
C TYR A 283 -6.22 10.38 -6.56
N GLU A 284 -7.32 10.72 -7.21
CA GLU A 284 -7.68 10.09 -8.47
C GLU A 284 -6.68 10.44 -9.56
N PRO A 285 -6.44 9.52 -10.52
CA PRO A 285 -5.58 9.80 -11.67
C PRO A 285 -6.04 11.04 -12.43
N VAL A 286 -5.09 11.83 -12.90
CA VAL A 286 -5.38 12.97 -13.77
C VAL A 286 -6.06 12.48 -15.04
N PRO A 287 -7.21 13.03 -15.48
CA PRO A 287 -7.84 12.67 -16.74
C PRO A 287 -6.86 12.71 -17.92
N THR A 288 -6.92 11.71 -18.80
CA THR A 288 -5.89 11.47 -19.82
C THR A 288 -5.72 12.63 -20.80
N ASP A 289 -6.81 13.30 -21.16
CA ASP A 289 -6.79 14.52 -22.01
C ASP A 289 -6.11 15.69 -21.29
N ARG A 290 -6.37 15.88 -20.00
CA ARG A 290 -5.71 16.90 -19.17
C ARG A 290 -4.25 16.57 -18.93
N LEU A 291 -3.91 15.29 -18.76
CA LEU A 291 -2.54 14.85 -18.57
C LEU A 291 -1.68 15.17 -19.79
N ALA A 292 -2.19 14.95 -21.01
CA ALA A 292 -1.51 15.33 -22.25
C ALA A 292 -1.26 16.85 -22.34
N GLU A 293 -2.23 17.67 -21.94
CA GLU A 293 -2.08 19.13 -21.86
C GLU A 293 -1.04 19.53 -20.80
N LEU A 294 -1.15 18.97 -19.59
CA LEU A 294 -0.31 19.33 -18.44
C LEU A 294 1.15 18.92 -18.64
N SER A 295 1.40 17.80 -19.33
CA SER A 295 2.77 17.35 -19.64
C SER A 295 3.55 18.37 -20.48
N VAL A 296 2.86 19.24 -21.19
CA VAL A 296 3.44 20.31 -22.01
C VAL A 296 3.39 21.67 -21.28
N SER A 297 2.24 22.00 -20.67
CA SER A 297 2.01 23.33 -20.09
C SER A 297 2.52 23.49 -18.65
N ASN A 298 2.50 22.42 -17.86
CA ASN A 298 2.84 22.40 -16.44
C ASN A 298 3.63 21.15 -16.03
N PRO A 299 4.70 20.74 -16.74
CA PRO A 299 5.41 19.49 -16.46
C PRO A 299 5.99 19.43 -15.04
N ASP A 300 6.35 20.58 -14.46
CA ASP A 300 6.91 20.68 -13.11
C ASP A 300 5.91 20.35 -11.99
N LEU A 301 4.61 20.31 -12.29
CA LEU A 301 3.55 19.94 -11.34
C LEU A 301 3.23 18.46 -11.36
N LEU A 302 3.65 17.73 -12.40
CA LEU A 302 3.45 16.29 -12.53
C LEU A 302 4.61 15.54 -11.88
N ARG A 303 4.27 14.48 -11.17
CA ARG A 303 5.21 13.50 -10.60
C ARG A 303 4.85 12.13 -11.14
N VAL A 304 5.77 11.50 -11.86
CA VAL A 304 5.61 10.14 -12.38
C VAL A 304 6.55 9.24 -11.62
N SER A 305 6.00 8.25 -10.93
CA SER A 305 6.73 7.32 -10.08
C SER A 305 6.47 5.87 -10.51
N PRO A 306 7.46 4.96 -10.38
CA PRO A 306 7.23 3.54 -10.59
C PRO A 306 6.28 3.01 -9.53
N LEU A 307 5.40 2.08 -9.92
CA LEU A 307 4.38 1.53 -9.04
C LEU A 307 4.30 0.01 -9.21
N ASN A 308 4.50 -0.72 -8.12
CA ASN A 308 4.25 -2.16 -8.10
C ASN A 308 2.76 -2.40 -7.90
N ALA A 309 2.06 -2.35 -9.00
CA ALA A 309 0.61 -2.51 -9.05
C ALA A 309 0.18 -3.13 -10.39
N TRP A 310 -1.02 -3.64 -10.43
CA TRP A 310 -1.67 -4.03 -11.65
C TRP A 310 -3.15 -3.68 -11.64
N TRP A 311 -3.67 -3.37 -12.81
CA TRP A 311 -5.09 -3.37 -13.07
C TRP A 311 -5.47 -4.74 -13.60
N TYR A 312 -6.54 -5.31 -13.08
CA TYR A 312 -6.97 -6.65 -13.45
C TYR A 312 -8.49 -6.79 -13.37
N ALA A 313 -8.99 -7.83 -14.02
CA ALA A 313 -10.41 -8.17 -13.96
C ALA A 313 -10.57 -9.57 -13.33
N PRO A 314 -10.82 -9.69 -12.01
CA PRO A 314 -11.12 -10.96 -11.37
C PRO A 314 -12.44 -11.52 -11.91
N MET A 315 -12.43 -12.81 -12.23
CA MET A 315 -13.59 -13.55 -12.75
C MET A 315 -14.05 -14.55 -11.67
N ASN A 316 -15.30 -14.45 -11.25
CA ASN A 316 -15.82 -15.31 -10.19
C ASN A 316 -15.97 -16.75 -10.68
N THR A 317 -15.05 -17.60 -10.25
CA THR A 317 -14.95 -19.01 -10.67
C THR A 317 -16.11 -19.87 -10.16
N ASN A 318 -16.97 -19.34 -9.31
CA ASN A 318 -18.15 -20.01 -8.76
C ASN A 318 -19.45 -19.61 -9.47
N LEU A 319 -19.41 -18.66 -10.41
CA LEU A 319 -20.56 -18.17 -11.14
C LEU A 319 -20.45 -18.42 -12.66
N ALA A 320 -21.56 -18.84 -13.28
CA ALA A 320 -21.63 -18.93 -14.72
C ALA A 320 -21.52 -17.52 -15.36
N PRO A 321 -20.88 -17.39 -16.55
CA PRO A 321 -20.21 -18.43 -17.29
C PRO A 321 -18.76 -18.70 -16.83
N PHE A 322 -18.22 -17.93 -15.89
CA PHE A 322 -16.81 -18.00 -15.45
C PHE A 322 -16.46 -19.20 -14.56
N ASN A 323 -17.42 -20.04 -14.21
CA ASN A 323 -17.16 -21.33 -13.58
C ASN A 323 -16.53 -22.34 -14.57
N ASP A 324 -16.59 -22.09 -15.89
CA ASP A 324 -15.85 -22.83 -16.90
C ASP A 324 -14.51 -22.15 -17.20
N VAL A 325 -13.40 -22.88 -17.02
CA VAL A 325 -12.05 -22.36 -17.25
C VAL A 325 -11.84 -21.90 -18.70
N ARG A 326 -12.49 -22.55 -19.69
CA ARG A 326 -12.38 -22.20 -21.10
C ARG A 326 -12.92 -20.79 -21.37
N VAL A 327 -13.96 -20.37 -20.65
CA VAL A 327 -14.50 -19.01 -20.75
C VAL A 327 -13.51 -17.99 -20.20
N ARG A 328 -12.89 -18.31 -19.08
CA ARG A 328 -11.88 -17.43 -18.47
C ARG A 328 -10.64 -17.30 -19.35
N GLN A 329 -10.19 -18.40 -19.94
CA GLN A 329 -9.09 -18.41 -20.91
C GLN A 329 -9.47 -17.65 -22.19
N ALA A 330 -10.69 -17.82 -22.69
CA ALA A 330 -11.19 -17.10 -23.87
C ALA A 330 -11.11 -15.58 -23.68
N LEU A 331 -11.56 -15.07 -22.52
CA LEU A 331 -11.47 -13.64 -22.24
C LEU A 331 -10.01 -13.16 -22.15
N ASN A 332 -9.10 -13.95 -21.59
CA ASN A 332 -7.67 -13.63 -21.55
C ASN A 332 -7.06 -13.54 -22.96
N TYR A 333 -7.46 -14.42 -23.92
CA TYR A 333 -7.03 -14.33 -25.32
C TYR A 333 -7.64 -13.15 -26.07
N ALA A 334 -8.86 -12.74 -25.73
CA ALA A 334 -9.59 -11.71 -26.46
C ALA A 334 -9.22 -10.28 -26.07
N VAL A 335 -8.69 -10.05 -24.87
CA VAL A 335 -8.38 -8.70 -24.38
C VAL A 335 -7.14 -8.13 -25.06
N ASP A 336 -7.29 -6.98 -25.74
CA ASP A 336 -6.21 -6.18 -26.30
C ASP A 336 -5.62 -5.27 -25.22
N ARG A 337 -4.43 -5.63 -24.72
CA ARG A 337 -3.75 -4.93 -23.64
C ARG A 337 -3.16 -3.60 -24.07
N ASP A 338 -2.75 -3.43 -25.35
CA ASP A 338 -2.29 -2.14 -25.88
C ASP A 338 -3.43 -1.12 -25.99
N ALA A 339 -4.64 -1.59 -26.34
CA ALA A 339 -5.83 -0.75 -26.32
C ALA A 339 -6.12 -0.24 -24.88
N LEU A 340 -5.98 -1.11 -23.87
CA LEU A 340 -6.15 -0.74 -22.47
C LEU A 340 -5.07 0.22 -21.98
N VAL A 341 -3.81 0.00 -22.34
CA VAL A 341 -2.71 0.94 -22.06
C VAL A 341 -3.01 2.31 -22.69
N SER A 342 -3.55 2.31 -23.91
CA SER A 342 -3.95 3.57 -24.58
C SER A 342 -5.09 4.28 -23.85
N LEU A 343 -6.06 3.54 -23.31
CA LEU A 343 -7.16 4.08 -22.48
C LEU A 343 -6.64 4.69 -21.18
N PHE A 344 -5.57 4.13 -20.60
CA PHE A 344 -4.95 4.65 -19.38
C PHE A 344 -4.07 5.89 -19.60
N GLY A 345 -3.75 6.22 -20.85
CA GLY A 345 -2.94 7.40 -21.21
C GLY A 345 -1.65 7.10 -21.97
N GLY A 346 -1.49 5.85 -22.41
CA GLY A 346 -0.43 5.42 -23.30
C GLY A 346 0.80 4.80 -22.62
N PRO A 347 1.79 4.36 -23.45
CA PRO A 347 2.91 3.55 -22.97
C PRO A 347 3.90 4.31 -22.05
N ALA A 348 3.81 5.63 -21.97
CA ALA A 348 4.57 6.39 -20.98
C ALA A 348 4.06 6.18 -19.55
N LEU A 349 2.79 5.81 -19.38
CA LEU A 349 2.08 5.76 -18.10
C LEU A 349 1.69 4.33 -17.68
N ALA A 350 1.65 3.38 -18.60
CA ALA A 350 1.34 2.00 -18.30
C ALA A 350 2.04 1.06 -19.30
N SER A 351 2.11 -0.21 -18.95
CA SER A 351 2.62 -1.28 -19.81
C SER A 351 1.68 -2.48 -19.77
N PRO A 352 1.51 -3.22 -20.89
CA PRO A 352 0.77 -4.47 -20.88
C PRO A 352 1.36 -5.45 -19.86
N VAL A 353 0.51 -6.25 -19.20
CA VAL A 353 0.96 -7.29 -18.27
C VAL A 353 0.20 -8.59 -18.54
N CYS A 354 0.91 -9.72 -18.48
CA CYS A 354 0.37 -11.05 -18.71
C CYS A 354 0.41 -11.93 -17.45
N THR A 355 1.15 -11.51 -16.44
CA THR A 355 1.42 -12.23 -15.20
C THR A 355 0.65 -11.59 -14.04
N ILE A 356 0.50 -12.32 -12.93
CA ILE A 356 -0.05 -11.80 -11.68
C ILE A 356 1.01 -10.93 -10.99
N LEU A 357 2.27 -11.41 -10.94
CA LEU A 357 3.37 -10.65 -10.38
C LEU A 357 3.78 -9.52 -11.32
N PRO A 358 3.81 -8.26 -10.85
CA PRO A 358 4.36 -7.14 -11.62
C PRO A 358 5.84 -7.33 -11.99
N PRO A 359 6.34 -6.69 -13.06
CA PRO A 359 7.70 -6.91 -13.57
C PRO A 359 8.85 -6.72 -12.56
N ASP A 360 8.72 -5.78 -11.62
CA ASP A 360 9.75 -5.47 -10.62
C ASP A 360 9.60 -6.28 -9.32
N MET A 361 8.62 -7.19 -9.26
CA MET A 361 8.37 -8.02 -8.07
C MET A 361 9.38 -9.17 -7.99
N PRO A 362 9.95 -9.47 -6.79
CA PRO A 362 10.71 -10.71 -6.60
C PRO A 362 9.92 -11.93 -7.08
N GLY A 363 10.56 -12.85 -7.77
CA GLY A 363 9.90 -14.06 -8.30
C GLY A 363 9.13 -13.86 -9.60
N HIS A 364 9.03 -12.63 -10.15
CA HIS A 364 8.48 -12.43 -11.48
C HIS A 364 9.29 -13.23 -12.52
N ASP A 365 8.59 -14.07 -13.29
CA ASP A 365 9.13 -14.83 -14.40
C ASP A 365 8.32 -14.49 -15.66
N PRO A 366 8.89 -13.73 -16.62
CA PRO A 366 8.13 -13.21 -17.75
C PRO A 366 7.54 -14.33 -18.61
N HIS A 367 6.22 -14.38 -18.71
CA HIS A 367 5.50 -15.26 -19.64
C HIS A 367 4.19 -14.61 -20.09
N CYS A 368 3.79 -14.90 -21.32
CA CYS A 368 2.53 -14.42 -21.89
C CYS A 368 1.93 -15.53 -22.78
N ASP A 369 1.06 -16.37 -22.19
CA ASP A 369 0.46 -17.51 -22.86
C ASP A 369 -0.81 -17.14 -23.62
N TYR A 370 -1.55 -16.13 -23.14
CA TYR A 370 -2.82 -15.68 -23.69
C TYR A 370 -2.61 -14.53 -24.69
N THR A 371 -1.94 -14.83 -25.80
CA THR A 371 -1.64 -13.88 -26.88
C THR A 371 -1.50 -14.61 -28.21
N ALA A 372 -1.57 -13.91 -29.32
CA ALA A 372 -1.46 -14.50 -30.67
C ALA A 372 -0.10 -15.19 -30.90
N ASN A 373 0.97 -14.67 -30.31
CA ASN A 373 2.32 -15.28 -30.40
C ASN A 373 2.86 -15.45 -28.97
N PRO A 374 2.58 -16.59 -28.31
CA PRO A 374 3.03 -16.83 -26.93
C PRO A 374 4.55 -16.67 -26.75
N GLY A 375 4.97 -16.07 -25.63
CA GLY A 375 6.37 -15.77 -25.33
C GLY A 375 6.51 -15.09 -23.99
N THR A 376 7.49 -14.20 -23.85
CA THR A 376 7.70 -13.38 -22.64
C THR A 376 6.82 -12.14 -22.61
N ASP A 377 6.48 -11.61 -23.78
CA ASP A 377 5.78 -10.34 -23.94
C ASP A 377 4.44 -10.53 -24.64
N TRP A 378 3.49 -9.65 -24.34
CA TRP A 378 2.22 -9.60 -25.04
C TRP A 378 2.40 -9.11 -26.47
N SER A 379 1.69 -9.73 -27.43
CA SER A 379 1.83 -9.40 -28.86
C SER A 379 0.55 -8.86 -29.50
N ALA A 380 -0.56 -9.57 -29.34
CA ALA A 380 -1.87 -9.21 -29.88
C ALA A 380 -2.95 -10.15 -29.32
N PRO A 381 -4.25 -9.79 -29.36
CA PRO A 381 -5.32 -10.72 -29.03
C PRO A 381 -5.39 -11.88 -30.02
N ASP A 382 -5.79 -13.08 -29.57
CA ASP A 382 -6.09 -14.24 -30.39
C ASP A 382 -7.62 -14.49 -30.38
N MET A 383 -8.33 -13.72 -31.20
CA MET A 383 -9.80 -13.79 -31.27
C MET A 383 -10.30 -15.13 -31.81
N ASP A 384 -9.58 -15.78 -32.73
CA ASP A 384 -10.00 -17.07 -33.28
C ASP A 384 -10.00 -18.15 -32.19
N LYS A 385 -8.96 -18.18 -31.37
CA LYS A 385 -8.85 -19.10 -30.23
C LYS A 385 -9.88 -18.77 -29.14
N ALA A 386 -10.10 -17.48 -28.85
CA ALA A 386 -11.11 -17.04 -27.89
C ALA A 386 -12.53 -17.50 -28.33
N HIS A 387 -12.91 -17.29 -29.57
CA HIS A 387 -14.20 -17.77 -30.10
C HIS A 387 -14.34 -19.29 -30.04
N ALA A 388 -13.28 -20.04 -30.41
CA ALA A 388 -13.29 -21.49 -30.32
C ALA A 388 -13.57 -21.99 -28.89
N LEU A 389 -12.91 -21.41 -27.90
CA LEU A 389 -13.11 -21.77 -26.47
C LEU A 389 -14.53 -21.46 -25.99
N VAL A 390 -15.12 -20.33 -26.42
CA VAL A 390 -16.52 -19.99 -26.10
C VAL A 390 -17.50 -20.98 -26.73
N GLU A 391 -17.30 -21.34 -27.99
CA GLU A 391 -18.14 -22.34 -28.65
C GLU A 391 -18.03 -23.72 -27.99
N GLU A 392 -16.81 -24.16 -27.63
CA GLU A 392 -16.59 -25.42 -26.89
C GLU A 392 -17.21 -25.42 -25.51
N SER A 393 -17.29 -24.28 -24.85
CA SER A 393 -17.92 -24.15 -23.51
C SER A 393 -19.44 -24.25 -23.55
N GLY A 394 -20.07 -23.93 -24.69
CA GLY A 394 -21.51 -23.91 -24.88
C GLY A 394 -22.20 -22.78 -24.06
N THR A 395 -21.48 -21.74 -23.66
CA THR A 395 -21.99 -20.67 -22.80
C THR A 395 -22.41 -19.41 -23.56
N LYS A 396 -22.29 -19.38 -24.87
CA LYS A 396 -22.68 -18.25 -25.74
C LYS A 396 -24.10 -17.79 -25.48
N GLY A 397 -24.34 -16.48 -25.46
CA GLY A 397 -25.65 -15.87 -25.19
C GLY A 397 -26.00 -15.73 -23.71
N GLN A 398 -25.18 -16.24 -22.79
CA GLN A 398 -25.40 -15.99 -21.35
C GLN A 398 -25.18 -14.52 -21.00
N LYS A 399 -25.86 -14.06 -19.94
CA LYS A 399 -25.73 -12.70 -19.42
C LYS A 399 -24.46 -12.57 -18.58
N VAL A 400 -23.70 -11.48 -18.80
CA VAL A 400 -22.53 -11.12 -18.04
C VAL A 400 -22.61 -9.66 -17.62
N THR A 401 -22.45 -9.38 -16.34
CA THR A 401 -22.34 -8.01 -15.83
C THR A 401 -20.91 -7.73 -15.42
N VAL A 402 -20.32 -6.70 -16.01
CA VAL A 402 -19.02 -6.15 -15.63
C VAL A 402 -19.27 -5.03 -14.60
N VAL A 403 -18.70 -5.17 -13.40
CA VAL A 403 -18.80 -4.13 -12.36
C VAL A 403 -17.56 -3.25 -12.41
N SER A 404 -17.74 -1.92 -12.46
CA SER A 404 -16.67 -0.92 -12.35
C SER A 404 -16.98 0.09 -11.26
N ASP A 405 -16.00 0.83 -10.76
CA ASP A 405 -16.26 2.05 -10.03
C ASP A 405 -16.68 3.20 -10.99
N ASP A 406 -17.00 4.36 -10.43
CA ASP A 406 -17.51 5.51 -11.16
C ASP A 406 -16.42 6.52 -11.59
N THR A 407 -15.13 6.16 -11.48
CA THR A 407 -14.05 6.94 -12.09
C THR A 407 -14.08 6.84 -13.62
N ALA A 408 -13.54 7.85 -14.30
CA ALA A 408 -13.52 7.89 -15.76
C ALA A 408 -12.77 6.68 -16.34
N THR A 409 -11.62 6.36 -15.77
CA THR A 409 -10.76 5.25 -16.22
C THR A 409 -11.43 3.89 -16.02
N SER A 410 -11.96 3.61 -14.82
CA SER A 410 -12.60 2.33 -14.52
C SER A 410 -13.84 2.08 -15.39
N ARG A 411 -14.66 3.14 -15.63
CA ARG A 411 -15.79 3.05 -16.57
C ARG A 411 -15.35 2.77 -18.01
N ALA A 412 -14.24 3.40 -18.47
CA ALA A 412 -13.72 3.16 -19.82
C ALA A 412 -13.25 1.70 -19.97
N VAL A 413 -12.51 1.17 -18.99
CA VAL A 413 -12.06 -0.23 -18.96
C VAL A 413 -13.27 -1.18 -18.88
N GLY A 414 -14.26 -0.90 -18.03
CA GLY A 414 -15.48 -1.69 -17.93
C GLY A 414 -16.27 -1.74 -19.23
N THR A 415 -16.40 -0.62 -19.95
CA THR A 415 -17.05 -0.54 -21.27
C THR A 415 -16.25 -1.32 -22.33
N TYR A 416 -14.92 -1.25 -22.28
CA TYR A 416 -14.05 -2.04 -23.13
C TYR A 416 -14.29 -3.55 -22.93
N LEU A 417 -14.27 -4.03 -21.67
CA LEU A 417 -14.53 -5.43 -21.34
C LEU A 417 -15.93 -5.88 -21.76
N GLN A 418 -16.95 -5.02 -21.62
CA GLN A 418 -18.28 -5.28 -22.13
C GLN A 418 -18.26 -5.52 -23.65
N THR A 419 -17.54 -4.67 -24.40
CA THR A 419 -17.42 -4.79 -25.86
C THR A 419 -16.78 -6.13 -26.22
N VAL A 420 -15.65 -6.48 -25.61
CA VAL A 420 -14.96 -7.77 -25.83
C VAL A 420 -15.88 -8.95 -25.52
N LEU A 421 -16.61 -8.93 -24.39
CA LEU A 421 -17.57 -9.99 -24.06
C LEU A 421 -18.71 -10.08 -25.06
N SER A 422 -19.20 -8.95 -25.57
CA SER A 422 -20.25 -8.91 -26.61
C SER A 422 -19.73 -9.49 -27.93
N ASP A 423 -18.49 -9.19 -28.32
CA ASP A 423 -17.85 -9.77 -29.50
C ASP A 423 -17.67 -11.28 -29.37
N LEU A 424 -17.40 -11.78 -28.17
CA LEU A 424 -17.36 -13.21 -27.87
C LEU A 424 -18.75 -13.87 -27.86
N GLY A 425 -19.84 -13.07 -27.94
CA GLY A 425 -21.20 -13.56 -28.09
C GLY A 425 -21.99 -13.64 -26.79
N TYR A 426 -21.59 -12.95 -25.72
CA TYR A 426 -22.35 -12.82 -24.47
C TYR A 426 -23.31 -11.62 -24.50
N ASP A 427 -24.41 -11.68 -23.72
CA ASP A 427 -25.27 -10.54 -23.43
C ASP A 427 -24.64 -9.72 -22.28
N ALA A 428 -23.67 -8.86 -22.64
CA ALA A 428 -22.82 -8.18 -21.70
C ALA A 428 -23.32 -6.77 -21.36
N THR A 429 -23.29 -6.41 -20.08
CA THR A 429 -23.67 -5.08 -19.57
C THR A 429 -22.61 -4.55 -18.59
N VAL A 430 -22.54 -3.22 -18.42
CA VAL A 430 -21.71 -2.58 -17.38
C VAL A 430 -22.63 -2.10 -16.26
N GLN A 431 -22.21 -2.34 -15.03
CA GLN A 431 -22.76 -1.73 -13.83
C GLN A 431 -21.68 -0.89 -13.17
N SER A 432 -21.78 0.44 -13.27
CA SER A 432 -20.93 1.35 -12.54
C SER A 432 -21.54 1.67 -11.18
N ILE A 433 -20.74 1.58 -10.11
CA ILE A 433 -21.15 1.85 -8.73
C ILE A 433 -20.18 2.84 -8.10
N SER A 434 -20.59 3.48 -7.00
CA SER A 434 -19.73 4.46 -6.33
C SER A 434 -18.44 3.83 -5.84
N GLY A 435 -17.31 4.52 -6.04
CA GLY A 435 -16.01 4.15 -5.50
C GLY A 435 -16.00 3.97 -3.99
N ASP A 436 -16.91 4.64 -3.25
CA ASP A 436 -17.05 4.49 -1.79
C ASP A 436 -17.32 3.05 -1.35
N ILE A 437 -18.00 2.26 -2.18
CA ILE A 437 -18.45 0.91 -1.84
C ILE A 437 -17.97 -0.16 -2.82
N GLN A 438 -17.36 0.23 -3.95
CA GLN A 438 -17.04 -0.70 -5.03
C GLN A 438 -16.15 -1.84 -4.53
N PHE A 439 -15.09 -1.54 -3.81
CA PHE A 439 -14.13 -2.53 -3.36
C PHE A 439 -14.76 -3.57 -2.41
N THR A 440 -15.52 -3.13 -1.42
CA THR A 440 -16.24 -4.03 -0.50
C THR A 440 -17.39 -4.76 -1.19
N TYR A 441 -18.07 -4.10 -2.14
CA TYR A 441 -19.17 -4.69 -2.90
C TYR A 441 -18.72 -5.90 -3.74
N ILE A 442 -17.58 -5.79 -4.45
CA ILE A 442 -17.07 -6.87 -5.32
C ILE A 442 -16.49 -8.04 -4.53
N GLN A 443 -16.12 -7.84 -3.27
CA GLN A 443 -15.64 -8.88 -2.36
C GLN A 443 -16.76 -9.78 -1.84
N ASN A 444 -17.97 -9.23 -1.66
CA ASN A 444 -19.06 -9.96 -1.07
C ASN A 444 -19.76 -10.89 -2.07
N THR A 445 -19.62 -12.19 -1.89
CA THR A 445 -20.22 -13.20 -2.78
C THR A 445 -21.75 -13.15 -2.86
N ASN A 446 -22.44 -12.54 -1.87
CA ASN A 446 -23.89 -12.35 -1.90
C ASN A 446 -24.32 -11.40 -3.03
N ASN A 447 -23.44 -10.50 -3.47
CA ASN A 447 -23.68 -9.57 -4.57
C ASN A 447 -23.58 -10.25 -5.96
N LYS A 448 -23.09 -11.49 -6.01
CA LYS A 448 -23.00 -12.31 -7.23
C LYS A 448 -22.29 -11.61 -8.39
N VAL A 449 -21.23 -10.88 -8.08
CA VAL A 449 -20.41 -10.21 -9.10
C VAL A 449 -19.71 -11.28 -9.94
N GLN A 450 -19.93 -11.25 -11.26
CA GLN A 450 -19.36 -12.23 -12.20
C GLN A 450 -17.95 -11.86 -12.62
N ILE A 451 -17.72 -10.58 -12.93
CA ILE A 451 -16.43 -9.99 -13.27
C ILE A 451 -16.44 -8.52 -12.85
N SER A 452 -15.31 -8.00 -12.41
CA SER A 452 -15.16 -6.59 -12.06
C SER A 452 -13.88 -6.00 -12.63
N VAL A 453 -13.80 -4.67 -12.70
CA VAL A 453 -12.56 -3.92 -12.91
C VAL A 453 -12.05 -3.50 -11.53
N THR A 454 -10.82 -3.83 -11.24
CA THR A 454 -10.18 -3.42 -9.99
C THR A 454 -8.66 -3.34 -10.15
N GLN A 455 -8.00 -2.84 -9.14
CA GLN A 455 -6.55 -2.73 -9.08
C GLN A 455 -6.02 -3.33 -7.77
N TRP A 456 -4.75 -3.72 -7.79
CA TRP A 456 -4.01 -4.11 -6.60
C TRP A 456 -2.69 -3.38 -6.55
N TYR A 457 -2.42 -2.77 -5.43
CA TYR A 457 -1.17 -2.10 -5.12
C TYR A 457 -0.38 -2.96 -4.14
N GLN A 458 0.93 -2.95 -4.27
CA GLN A 458 1.79 -3.67 -3.35
C GLN A 458 1.62 -3.17 -1.91
N ASP A 459 1.27 -4.07 -0.99
CA ASP A 459 1.28 -3.78 0.45
C ASP A 459 2.68 -3.97 1.05
N TYR A 460 3.41 -4.97 0.54
CA TYR A 460 4.77 -5.30 0.91
C TYR A 460 5.49 -6.01 -0.24
N PRO A 461 6.86 -5.91 -0.32
CA PRO A 461 7.61 -6.34 -1.49
C PRO A 461 7.86 -7.85 -1.51
N ALA A 462 6.79 -8.65 -1.58
CA ALA A 462 6.88 -10.10 -1.67
C ALA A 462 5.81 -10.69 -2.59
N PRO A 463 6.10 -11.79 -3.31
CA PRO A 463 5.19 -12.45 -4.24
C PRO A 463 3.87 -12.88 -3.59
N SER A 464 3.89 -13.25 -2.32
CA SER A 464 2.71 -13.65 -1.56
C SER A 464 1.65 -12.56 -1.52
N ASN A 465 2.05 -11.28 -1.59
CA ASN A 465 1.15 -10.13 -1.58
C ASN A 465 0.22 -10.09 -2.81
N PHE A 466 0.65 -10.66 -3.92
CA PHE A 466 -0.18 -10.80 -5.13
C PHE A 466 -0.80 -12.19 -5.22
N LEU A 467 -0.02 -13.25 -5.08
CA LEU A 467 -0.48 -14.61 -5.32
C LEU A 467 -1.30 -15.16 -4.15
N ASN A 468 -0.76 -15.12 -2.91
CA ASN A 468 -1.47 -15.67 -1.77
C ASN A 468 -2.64 -14.78 -1.30
N VAL A 469 -2.44 -13.44 -1.30
CA VAL A 469 -3.48 -12.50 -0.88
C VAL A 469 -4.67 -12.52 -1.84
N LEU A 470 -4.44 -12.55 -3.16
CA LEU A 470 -5.53 -12.43 -4.15
C LEU A 470 -6.14 -13.77 -4.54
N PHE A 471 -5.41 -14.90 -4.41
CA PHE A 471 -5.85 -16.21 -4.92
C PHE A 471 -5.67 -17.36 -3.93
N GLY A 472 -5.13 -17.12 -2.73
CA GLY A 472 -5.02 -18.10 -1.67
C GLY A 472 -6.39 -18.50 -1.08
N CYS A 473 -6.51 -19.74 -0.62
CA CYS A 473 -7.74 -20.24 -0.03
C CYS A 473 -8.15 -19.49 1.24
N ASP A 474 -7.18 -19.09 2.06
CA ASP A 474 -7.42 -18.40 3.33
C ASP A 474 -7.87 -16.94 3.15
N SER A 475 -7.75 -16.39 1.93
CA SER A 475 -8.21 -15.06 1.55
C SER A 475 -9.65 -15.05 1.00
N PHE A 476 -10.25 -16.23 0.81
CA PHE A 476 -11.63 -16.39 0.33
C PHE A 476 -12.58 -16.60 1.50
N THR A 477 -13.39 -15.59 1.80
CA THR A 477 -14.38 -15.61 2.89
C THR A 477 -15.78 -15.32 2.33
N PRO A 478 -16.52 -16.36 1.87
CA PRO A 478 -17.82 -16.17 1.25
C PRO A 478 -18.81 -15.41 2.13
N GLY A 479 -19.53 -14.43 1.54
CA GLY A 479 -20.52 -13.61 2.23
C GLY A 479 -19.93 -12.48 3.08
N SER A 480 -18.61 -12.28 3.05
CA SER A 480 -17.94 -11.19 3.73
C SER A 480 -17.61 -10.05 2.77
N ASP A 481 -17.73 -8.80 3.25
CA ASP A 481 -17.25 -7.60 2.56
C ASP A 481 -15.70 -7.48 2.59
N SER A 482 -15.03 -8.48 3.18
CA SER A 482 -13.58 -8.54 3.39
C SER A 482 -12.94 -9.75 2.71
N SER A 483 -13.57 -10.32 1.66
CA SER A 483 -13.03 -11.45 0.89
C SER A 483 -12.12 -10.95 -0.23
N VAL A 484 -10.84 -10.76 0.06
CA VAL A 484 -9.87 -10.17 -0.90
C VAL A 484 -9.70 -11.04 -2.15
N ASN A 485 -9.84 -12.37 -2.03
CA ASN A 485 -9.91 -13.28 -3.16
C ASN A 485 -11.28 -13.17 -3.85
N MET A 486 -11.42 -12.17 -4.72
CA MET A 486 -12.67 -11.86 -5.43
C MET A 486 -13.04 -12.91 -6.48
N SER A 487 -12.05 -13.64 -6.99
CA SER A 487 -12.29 -14.74 -7.96
C SER A 487 -12.92 -15.96 -7.31
N GLY A 488 -12.79 -16.11 -5.99
CA GLY A 488 -13.26 -17.26 -5.24
C GLY A 488 -12.57 -18.57 -5.62
N ILE A 489 -11.41 -18.50 -6.29
CA ILE A 489 -10.60 -19.68 -6.60
C ILE A 489 -9.96 -20.21 -5.32
N CYS A 490 -9.94 -21.54 -5.16
CA CYS A 490 -9.20 -22.20 -4.09
C CYS A 490 -8.66 -23.53 -4.61
N ASP A 491 -7.45 -23.50 -5.17
CA ASP A 491 -6.71 -24.71 -5.54
C ASP A 491 -5.78 -25.10 -4.40
N LYS A 492 -6.09 -26.21 -3.72
CA LYS A 492 -5.32 -26.66 -2.55
C LYS A 492 -3.85 -26.97 -2.86
N SER A 493 -3.55 -27.44 -4.07
CA SER A 493 -2.17 -27.77 -4.44
C SER A 493 -1.33 -26.49 -4.59
N LEU A 494 -1.89 -25.45 -5.23
CA LEU A 494 -1.24 -24.15 -5.35
C LEU A 494 -1.15 -23.45 -3.98
N ASP A 495 -2.20 -23.52 -3.16
CA ASP A 495 -2.23 -22.96 -1.80
C ASP A 495 -1.12 -23.58 -0.91
N ASP A 496 -0.96 -24.90 -0.96
CA ASP A 496 0.10 -25.59 -0.22
C ASP A 496 1.50 -25.23 -0.74
N ARG A 497 1.66 -25.03 -2.06
CA ARG A 497 2.93 -24.56 -2.66
C ARG A 497 3.25 -23.11 -2.29
N MET A 498 2.26 -22.21 -2.25
CA MET A 498 2.44 -20.84 -1.78
C MET A 498 2.92 -20.81 -0.33
N LYS A 499 2.31 -21.62 0.55
CA LYS A 499 2.75 -21.75 1.95
C LYS A 499 4.17 -22.31 2.06
N ALA A 500 4.51 -23.30 1.24
CA ALA A 500 5.87 -23.87 1.20
C ALA A 500 6.90 -22.85 0.67
N ALA A 501 6.56 -22.03 -0.33
CA ALA A 501 7.44 -21.00 -0.86
C ALA A 501 7.71 -19.89 0.17
N MET A 502 6.69 -19.45 0.94
CA MET A 502 6.87 -18.51 2.05
C MET A 502 7.83 -19.07 3.12
N ALA A 503 7.68 -20.34 3.48
CA ALA A 503 8.59 -20.97 4.45
C ALA A 503 10.01 -21.13 3.90
N LEU A 504 10.17 -21.46 2.61
CA LEU A 504 11.47 -21.61 1.93
C LEU A 504 12.22 -20.29 1.86
N ALA A 505 11.53 -19.16 1.69
CA ALA A 505 12.14 -17.83 1.61
C ALA A 505 12.98 -17.47 2.85
N ALA A 506 12.71 -18.07 4.02
CA ALA A 506 13.52 -17.86 5.23
C ALA A 506 14.93 -18.46 5.15
N THR A 507 15.15 -19.46 4.29
CA THR A 507 16.44 -20.19 4.20
C THR A 507 17.07 -20.11 2.82
N ASP A 508 16.28 -20.04 1.77
CA ASP A 508 16.72 -19.94 0.37
C ASP A 508 15.76 -19.03 -0.44
N PRO A 509 15.94 -17.70 -0.34
CA PRO A 509 15.10 -16.74 -1.05
C PRO A 509 15.13 -16.90 -2.58
N GLU A 510 16.27 -17.32 -3.15
CA GLU A 510 16.40 -17.51 -4.60
C GLU A 510 15.56 -18.70 -5.08
N ALA A 511 15.61 -19.83 -4.36
CA ALA A 511 14.78 -20.98 -4.67
C ALA A 511 13.28 -20.68 -4.46
N ALA A 512 12.94 -19.91 -3.42
CA ALA A 512 11.58 -19.46 -3.19
C ALA A 512 11.06 -18.58 -4.34
N ASN A 513 11.87 -17.62 -4.81
CA ASN A 513 11.50 -16.77 -5.93
C ASN A 513 11.27 -17.57 -7.24
N LYS A 514 12.10 -18.57 -7.50
CA LYS A 514 11.88 -19.48 -8.65
C LYS A 514 10.58 -20.28 -8.53
N GLU A 515 10.21 -20.68 -7.32
CA GLU A 515 8.94 -21.38 -7.10
C GLU A 515 7.74 -20.45 -7.24
N TRP A 516 7.84 -19.19 -6.79
CA TRP A 516 6.81 -18.18 -6.99
C TRP A 516 6.53 -17.91 -8.48
N GLY A 517 7.55 -17.85 -9.34
CA GLY A 517 7.37 -17.70 -10.80
C GLY A 517 6.58 -18.89 -11.39
N LYS A 518 6.85 -20.13 -10.96
CA LYS A 518 6.07 -21.30 -11.39
C LYS A 518 4.63 -21.26 -10.88
N ILE A 519 4.43 -20.80 -9.64
CA ILE A 519 3.09 -20.66 -9.06
C ILE A 519 2.28 -19.62 -9.84
N ASP A 520 2.88 -18.50 -10.23
CA ASP A 520 2.25 -17.47 -11.08
C ASP A 520 1.79 -18.09 -12.41
N HIS A 521 2.68 -18.78 -13.11
CA HIS A 521 2.36 -19.47 -14.37
C HIS A 521 1.21 -20.48 -14.20
N ASP A 522 1.26 -21.34 -13.19
CA ASP A 522 0.24 -22.36 -12.93
C ASP A 522 -1.11 -21.73 -12.52
N MET A 523 -1.08 -20.63 -11.76
CA MET A 523 -2.28 -19.87 -11.42
C MET A 523 -2.89 -19.20 -12.64
N MET A 524 -2.06 -18.62 -13.52
CA MET A 524 -2.52 -18.07 -14.79
C MET A 524 -3.12 -19.13 -15.71
N ALA A 525 -2.67 -20.38 -15.67
CA ALA A 525 -3.30 -21.48 -16.42
C ALA A 525 -4.75 -21.74 -15.98
N LEU A 526 -5.10 -21.48 -14.72
CA LEU A 526 -6.48 -21.51 -14.19
C LEU A 526 -7.28 -20.26 -14.54
N ALA A 527 -6.62 -19.20 -15.03
CA ALA A 527 -7.20 -17.94 -15.45
C ALA A 527 -8.22 -17.32 -14.45
N PRO A 528 -7.88 -17.14 -13.15
CA PRO A 528 -8.84 -16.58 -12.20
C PRO A 528 -9.11 -15.10 -12.44
N ALA A 529 -8.27 -14.44 -13.19
CA ALA A 529 -8.38 -13.03 -13.57
C ALA A 529 -7.83 -12.79 -14.99
N VAL A 530 -8.13 -11.61 -15.53
CA VAL A 530 -7.46 -11.07 -16.71
C VAL A 530 -6.48 -9.99 -16.22
N PRO A 531 -5.16 -10.19 -16.31
CA PRO A 531 -4.18 -9.11 -16.19
C PRO A 531 -4.40 -8.10 -17.32
N LEU A 532 -4.51 -6.83 -17.01
CA LEU A 532 -4.80 -5.76 -17.96
C LEU A 532 -3.54 -4.96 -18.29
N PHE A 533 -3.02 -4.24 -17.30
CA PHE A 533 -1.80 -3.45 -17.42
C PHE A 533 -1.21 -3.14 -16.04
N THR A 534 0.08 -2.80 -16.01
CA THR A 534 0.74 -2.24 -14.83
C THR A 534 0.88 -0.72 -15.02
N PRO A 535 0.34 0.11 -14.10
CA PRO A 535 0.41 1.56 -14.20
C PRO A 535 1.71 2.11 -13.60
N LYS A 536 2.02 3.37 -13.96
CA LYS A 536 2.85 4.26 -13.14
C LYS A 536 1.94 5.17 -12.33
N ASP A 537 2.40 5.58 -11.17
CA ASP A 537 1.72 6.60 -10.38
C ASP A 537 1.98 7.99 -10.99
N VAL A 538 0.94 8.80 -11.11
CA VAL A 538 1.00 10.12 -11.71
C VAL A 538 0.28 11.13 -10.83
N ASP A 539 1.04 11.77 -9.96
CA ASP A 539 0.53 12.79 -9.06
C ASP A 539 0.57 14.20 -9.68
N LEU A 540 -0.51 14.94 -9.49
CA LEU A 540 -0.57 16.37 -9.79
C LEU A 540 -0.46 17.16 -8.49
N ASN A 541 0.61 17.97 -8.36
CA ASN A 541 0.91 18.75 -7.18
C ASN A 541 0.71 20.24 -7.44
N SER A 542 0.21 20.98 -6.45
CA SER A 542 0.18 22.44 -6.53
C SER A 542 1.58 23.05 -6.42
N LYS A 543 1.73 24.32 -6.85
CA LYS A 543 2.96 25.09 -6.64
C LYS A 543 3.26 25.36 -5.16
N ARG A 544 2.25 25.21 -4.29
CA ARG A 544 2.38 25.37 -2.84
C ARG A 544 3.04 24.16 -2.16
N LEU A 545 2.92 22.98 -2.78
CA LEU A 545 3.43 21.73 -2.21
C LEU A 545 4.95 21.64 -2.38
N GLY A 546 5.66 21.53 -1.26
CA GLY A 546 7.10 21.29 -1.22
C GLY A 546 7.44 19.92 -0.63
N ASN A 547 8.65 19.44 -0.91
CA ASN A 547 9.19 18.17 -0.43
C ASN A 547 8.31 16.95 -0.74
N TYR A 548 7.78 16.88 -1.95
CA TYR A 548 7.10 15.67 -2.40
C TYR A 548 8.05 14.47 -2.32
N GLN A 549 7.63 13.42 -1.60
CA GLN A 549 8.37 12.17 -1.44
C GLN A 549 7.49 10.98 -1.78
N PHE A 550 7.92 10.17 -2.73
CA PHE A 550 7.24 8.94 -3.12
C PHE A 550 7.92 7.73 -2.47
N SER A 551 7.13 6.92 -1.79
CA SER A 551 7.51 5.63 -1.22
C SER A 551 6.99 4.51 -2.11
N SER A 552 7.83 3.51 -2.42
CA SER A 552 7.40 2.34 -3.18
C SER A 552 6.38 1.46 -2.42
N GLN A 553 6.23 1.67 -1.10
CA GLN A 553 5.29 0.93 -0.25
C GLN A 553 3.98 1.68 0.00
N PHE A 554 4.05 3.01 0.10
CA PHE A 554 2.96 3.81 0.61
C PHE A 554 2.60 5.00 -0.30
N HIS A 555 3.13 5.04 -1.51
CA HIS A 555 2.94 6.13 -2.46
C HIS A 555 3.44 7.47 -1.90
N TRP A 556 2.69 8.54 -2.06
CA TRP A 556 3.07 9.84 -1.54
C TRP A 556 3.04 9.88 0.00
N LEU A 557 4.15 10.31 0.60
CA LEU A 557 4.29 10.48 2.04
C LEU A 557 3.74 11.85 2.46
N VAL A 558 2.42 11.93 2.67
CA VAL A 558 1.68 13.18 2.89
C VAL A 558 2.24 14.02 4.05
N GLY A 559 2.58 13.41 5.18
CA GLY A 559 3.12 14.11 6.35
C GLY A 559 4.54 14.66 6.15
N ASN A 560 5.30 14.12 5.18
CA ASN A 560 6.66 14.57 4.87
C ASN A 560 6.67 15.80 3.94
N SER A 561 5.54 16.16 3.36
CA SER A 561 5.42 17.33 2.51
C SER A 561 4.97 18.56 3.29
N TRP A 562 5.38 19.76 2.86
CA TRP A 562 4.94 21.02 3.43
C TRP A 562 4.15 21.85 2.43
N VAL A 563 3.44 22.87 2.92
CA VAL A 563 2.74 23.87 2.10
C VAL A 563 3.27 25.27 2.37
N GLN A 564 3.44 26.06 1.30
CA GLN A 564 3.96 27.45 1.35
C GLN A 564 2.86 28.47 1.10
#